data_9c9092e05204fe8e9754935d822da950
#
_entry.id   9c9092e05204fe8e9754935d822da950
#
_cell.length_a   1.000
_cell.length_b   1.000
_cell.length_c   1.000
_cell.angle_alpha   90.00
_cell.angle_beta   90.00
_cell.angle_gamma   90.00
#
_symmetry.space_group_name_H-M   'P 1'
#
loop_
_entity.id
_entity.type
_entity.pdbx_description
1 polymer ?
#
loop_
_entity_poly.entity_id
_entity_poly.type
_entity_poly.pdbx_seq_one_letter_code
_entity_poly.pdbx_strand_id
1 'polypeptide(L)'
;RTIVENLSQQNSRILLCTVYEGDLLNDPLLCDIALSSKAMVSMLNDIIYSISNTYNTDVLELRNIFTKPRDYANPIEPSHIGGSKFALEISDWIQKSA
;
A
#
# COMPACT_ATOMS: atom_id res chain seq x y z
N ARG A 1 -14.09 -14.02 11.50
CA ARG A 1 -13.79 -14.33 10.10
C ARG A 1 -13.41 -13.06 9.36
N THR A 2 -12.29 -13.08 8.68
CA THR A 2 -11.77 -11.89 7.99
C THR A 2 -12.36 -11.74 6.59
N ILE A 3 -12.25 -10.52 6.02
CA ILE A 3 -12.66 -10.26 4.64
C ILE A 3 -11.84 -11.13 3.67
N VAL A 4 -10.54 -11.25 3.90
CA VAL A 4 -9.64 -12.05 3.06
C VAL A 4 -10.07 -13.52 3.06
N GLU A 5 -10.38 -14.07 4.22
CA GLU A 5 -10.84 -15.45 4.36
C GLU A 5 -12.13 -15.67 3.58
N ASN A 6 -13.10 -14.78 3.71
CA ASN A 6 -14.37 -14.88 2.99
C ASN A 6 -14.18 -14.81 1.48
N LEU A 7 -13.33 -13.90 0.99
CA LEU A 7 -13.06 -13.76 -0.44
C LEU A 7 -12.31 -14.98 -0.99
N SER A 8 -11.38 -15.55 -0.23
CA SER A 8 -10.67 -16.77 -0.64
C SER A 8 -11.62 -17.94 -0.85
N GLN A 9 -12.63 -18.06 0.01
CA GLN A 9 -13.64 -19.12 -0.12
C GLN A 9 -14.56 -18.94 -1.33
N GLN A 10 -14.62 -17.75 -1.91
CA GLN A 10 -15.43 -17.46 -3.10
C GLN A 10 -14.63 -17.62 -4.39
N ASN A 11 -13.43 -18.16 -4.35
CA ASN A 11 -12.54 -18.28 -5.51
C ASN A 11 -12.18 -16.94 -6.15
N SER A 12 -12.29 -15.85 -5.41
CA SER A 12 -11.91 -14.53 -5.90
C SER A 12 -10.41 -14.38 -5.93
N ARG A 13 -9.91 -13.68 -6.94
CA ARG A 13 -8.52 -13.22 -6.93
C ARG A 13 -8.42 -12.01 -6.03
N ILE A 14 -7.38 -11.98 -5.20
CA ILE A 14 -7.21 -10.95 -4.19
C ILE A 14 -5.86 -10.29 -4.37
N LEU A 15 -5.86 -8.96 -4.42
CA LEU A 15 -4.66 -8.13 -4.36
C LEU A 15 -4.73 -7.31 -3.07
N LEU A 16 -3.82 -7.57 -2.15
CA LEU A 16 -3.66 -6.75 -0.96
C LEU A 16 -2.67 -5.64 -1.26
N CYS A 17 -2.95 -4.44 -0.77
CA CYS A 17 -2.02 -3.32 -0.89
C CYS A 17 -1.41 -3.03 0.47
N THR A 18 -0.10 -2.77 0.50
CA THR A 18 0.54 -2.27 1.71
C THR A 18 0.13 -0.81 1.96
N VAL A 19 0.43 -0.30 3.14
CA VAL A 19 0.22 1.10 3.46
C VAL A 19 1.48 1.87 3.08
N TYR A 20 1.31 2.97 2.35
CA TYR A 20 2.43 3.84 2.00
C TYR A 20 2.85 4.71 3.19
N GLU A 21 4.10 5.18 3.18
CA GLU A 21 4.67 5.87 4.34
C GLU A 21 4.29 7.35 4.45
N GLY A 22 3.86 7.97 3.36
CA GLY A 22 3.59 9.40 3.33
C GLY A 22 4.86 10.24 3.13
N ASP A 23 4.70 11.55 3.10
CA ASP A 23 5.79 12.51 2.95
C ASP A 23 5.86 13.42 4.19
N LEU A 24 5.90 12.79 5.37
CA LEU A 24 5.82 13.51 6.65
C LEU A 24 7.10 14.28 6.96
N LEU A 25 8.25 13.76 6.53
CA LEU A 25 9.54 14.36 6.88
C LEU A 25 9.68 15.77 6.31
N ASN A 26 9.05 16.04 5.16
CA ASN A 26 9.11 17.35 4.51
C ASN A 26 8.03 18.32 4.99
N ASP A 27 7.20 17.92 5.95
CA ASP A 27 6.14 18.78 6.49
C ASP A 27 6.57 19.35 7.83
N PRO A 28 6.54 20.70 8.00
CA PRO A 28 6.99 21.34 9.26
C PRO A 28 6.20 20.93 10.50
N LEU A 29 4.94 20.53 10.33
CA LEU A 29 4.07 20.14 11.45
C LEU A 29 4.18 18.66 11.79
N LEU A 30 4.55 17.81 10.82
CA LEU A 30 4.51 16.35 10.96
C LEU A 30 5.88 15.70 10.99
N CYS A 31 6.96 16.45 10.70
CA CYS A 31 8.30 15.86 10.62
C CYS A 31 8.76 15.21 11.90
N ASP A 32 8.30 15.70 13.06
CA ASP A 32 8.68 15.14 14.37
C ASP A 32 8.13 13.73 14.60
N ILE A 33 7.03 13.37 13.94
CA ILE A 33 6.44 12.05 14.06
C ILE A 33 6.74 11.14 12.87
N ALA A 34 7.54 11.60 11.91
CA ALA A 34 7.80 10.86 10.69
C ALA A 34 8.42 9.48 10.95
N LEU A 35 9.39 9.40 11.85
CA LEU A 35 10.05 8.15 12.18
C LEU A 35 9.11 7.17 12.88
N SER A 36 8.33 7.66 13.84
CA SER A 36 7.34 6.84 14.56
C SER A 36 6.27 6.32 13.60
N SER A 37 5.79 7.19 12.70
CA SER A 37 4.81 6.83 11.69
C SER A 37 5.36 5.75 10.75
N LYS A 38 6.60 5.87 10.31
CA LYS A 38 7.26 4.89 9.47
C LYS A 38 7.35 3.53 10.16
N ALA A 39 7.69 3.51 11.43
CA ALA A 39 7.75 2.27 12.22
C ALA A 39 6.38 1.61 12.32
N MET A 40 5.32 2.39 12.59
CA MET A 40 3.95 1.87 12.65
C MET A 40 3.49 1.30 11.32
N VAL A 41 3.77 1.98 10.22
CA VAL A 41 3.45 1.52 8.88
C VAL A 41 4.17 0.20 8.59
N SER A 42 5.43 0.07 8.96
CA SER A 42 6.18 -1.17 8.79
C SER A 42 5.54 -2.34 9.55
N MET A 43 5.06 -2.10 10.77
CA MET A 43 4.37 -3.13 11.56
C MET A 43 3.05 -3.54 10.91
N LEU A 44 2.27 -2.59 10.42
CA LEU A 44 1.02 -2.87 9.71
C LEU A 44 1.28 -3.66 8.43
N ASN A 45 2.32 -3.30 7.70
CA ASN A 45 2.65 -3.98 6.45
C ASN A 45 3.15 -5.42 6.70
N ASP A 46 3.84 -5.67 7.82
CA ASP A 46 4.17 -7.03 8.23
C ASP A 46 2.92 -7.88 8.42
N ILE A 47 1.88 -7.33 9.03
CA ILE A 47 0.61 -8.02 9.20
C ILE A 47 -0.03 -8.32 7.83
N ILE A 48 0.00 -7.37 6.91
CA ILE A 48 -0.53 -7.57 5.55
C ILE A 48 0.21 -8.70 4.83
N TYR A 49 1.54 -8.74 4.91
CA TYR A 49 2.33 -9.81 4.32
C TYR A 49 2.04 -11.17 4.97
N SER A 50 1.81 -11.20 6.28
CA SER A 50 1.44 -12.42 6.99
C SER A 50 0.10 -12.96 6.50
N ILE A 51 -0.89 -12.08 6.32
CA ILE A 51 -2.20 -12.46 5.78
C ILE A 51 -2.05 -12.99 4.35
N SER A 52 -1.28 -12.30 3.53
CA SER A 52 -1.01 -12.73 2.15
C SER A 52 -0.38 -14.12 2.12
N ASN A 53 0.58 -14.37 2.98
CA ASN A 53 1.26 -15.67 3.06
C ASN A 53 0.30 -16.78 3.51
N THR A 54 -0.57 -16.48 4.48
CA THR A 54 -1.54 -17.45 4.99
C THR A 54 -2.59 -17.85 3.95
N TYR A 55 -3.10 -16.87 3.20
CA TYR A 55 -4.19 -17.10 2.24
C TYR A 55 -3.73 -17.14 0.78
N ASN A 56 -2.43 -17.07 0.55
CA ASN A 56 -1.82 -17.13 -0.79
C ASN A 56 -2.38 -16.07 -1.74
N THR A 57 -2.43 -14.83 -1.28
CA THR A 57 -2.85 -13.68 -2.09
C THR A 57 -1.65 -12.93 -2.65
N ASP A 58 -1.88 -12.08 -3.66
CA ASP A 58 -0.85 -11.17 -4.15
C ASP A 58 -0.78 -9.91 -3.29
N VAL A 59 0.39 -9.28 -3.27
CA VAL A 59 0.59 -8.02 -2.54
C VAL A 59 1.16 -6.98 -3.49
N LEU A 60 0.56 -5.79 -3.51
CA LEU A 60 1.12 -4.62 -4.17
C LEU A 60 1.79 -3.74 -3.10
N GLU A 61 3.10 -3.57 -3.23
CA GLU A 61 3.90 -2.82 -2.27
C GLU A 61 3.88 -1.33 -2.61
N LEU A 62 3.00 -0.57 -1.96
CA LEU A 62 2.82 0.86 -2.26
C LEU A 62 4.05 1.69 -1.91
N ARG A 63 4.89 1.24 -0.99
CA ARG A 63 6.13 1.95 -0.65
C ARG A 63 7.12 1.98 -1.82
N ASN A 64 7.00 1.04 -2.77
CA ASN A 64 7.81 1.04 -3.99
C ASN A 64 7.22 1.93 -5.10
N ILE A 65 5.97 2.34 -4.97
CA ILE A 65 5.27 3.19 -5.93
C ILE A 65 5.37 4.65 -5.53
N PHE A 66 5.07 4.95 -4.26
CA PHE A 66 5.11 6.30 -3.70
C PHE A 66 6.50 6.57 -3.13
N THR A 67 7.47 6.84 -4.03
CA THR A 67 8.88 6.92 -3.68
C THR A 67 9.44 8.34 -3.65
N LYS A 68 8.68 9.33 -4.16
CA LYS A 68 9.16 10.72 -4.31
C LYS A 68 8.11 11.69 -3.78
N PRO A 69 8.54 12.90 -3.32
CA PRO A 69 7.59 13.91 -2.82
C PRO A 69 6.49 14.27 -3.81
N ARG A 70 6.77 14.26 -5.11
CA ARG A 70 5.78 14.57 -6.15
C ARG A 70 4.66 13.54 -6.25
N ASP A 71 4.83 12.36 -5.63
CA ASP A 71 3.80 11.32 -5.60
C ASP A 71 2.69 11.66 -4.62
N TYR A 72 2.87 12.68 -3.79
CA TYR A 72 1.92 13.11 -2.78
C TYR A 72 1.39 14.51 -3.05
N ALA A 73 0.07 14.70 -2.89
CA ALA A 73 -0.58 16.01 -2.97
C ALA A 73 -0.39 16.81 -1.67
N ASN A 74 -0.29 16.09 -0.54
CA ASN A 74 0.02 16.62 0.78
C ASN A 74 0.74 15.48 1.54
N PRO A 75 1.11 15.66 2.82
CA PRO A 75 1.90 14.63 3.52
C PRO A 75 1.26 13.25 3.60
N ILE A 76 -0.05 13.14 3.38
CA ILE A 76 -0.79 11.89 3.58
C ILE A 76 -1.42 11.38 2.28
N GLU A 77 -1.92 12.26 1.42
CA GLU A 77 -2.72 11.89 0.26
C GLU A 77 -1.90 11.79 -1.02
N PRO A 78 -2.20 10.80 -1.90
CA PRO A 78 -1.53 10.71 -3.19
C PRO A 78 -1.83 11.91 -4.07
N SER A 79 -0.84 12.31 -4.87
CA SER A 79 -1.01 13.28 -5.94
C SER A 79 -1.60 12.61 -7.19
N HIS A 80 -1.91 13.42 -8.21
CA HIS A 80 -2.27 12.89 -9.53
C HIS A 80 -1.17 11.98 -10.09
N ILE A 81 0.09 12.34 -9.90
CA ILE A 81 1.24 11.54 -10.36
C ILE A 81 1.30 10.20 -9.61
N GLY A 82 1.24 10.25 -8.28
CA GLY A 82 1.28 9.04 -7.45
C GLY A 82 0.08 8.13 -7.73
N GLY A 83 -1.11 8.71 -7.83
CA GLY A 83 -2.33 7.97 -8.15
C GLY A 83 -2.28 7.32 -9.53
N SER A 84 -1.69 7.98 -10.53
CA SER A 84 -1.51 7.40 -11.87
C SER A 84 -0.56 6.22 -11.86
N LYS A 85 0.53 6.29 -11.09
CA LYS A 85 1.46 5.17 -10.92
C LYS A 85 0.76 3.97 -10.27
N PHE A 86 -0.03 4.22 -9.25
CA PHE A 86 -0.80 3.20 -8.55
C PHE A 86 -1.80 2.52 -9.48
N ALA A 87 -2.58 3.30 -10.24
CA ALA A 87 -3.56 2.79 -11.18
C ALA A 87 -2.92 1.90 -12.25
N LEU A 88 -1.74 2.30 -12.75
CA LEU A 88 -1.00 1.52 -13.74
C LEU A 88 -0.58 0.15 -13.17
N GLU A 89 -0.10 0.10 -11.94
CA GLU A 89 0.30 -1.15 -11.30
C GLU A 89 -0.89 -2.10 -11.09
N ILE A 90 -2.05 -1.57 -10.70
CA ILE A 90 -3.26 -2.38 -10.58
C ILE A 90 -3.69 -2.92 -11.94
N SER A 91 -3.65 -2.08 -12.97
CA SER A 91 -3.98 -2.49 -14.34
C SER A 91 -3.07 -3.62 -14.82
N ASP A 92 -1.77 -3.49 -14.59
CA ASP A 92 -0.80 -4.52 -14.96
C ASP A 92 -1.08 -5.84 -14.22
N TRP A 93 -1.42 -5.77 -12.95
CA TRP A 93 -1.76 -6.97 -12.17
C TRP A 93 -3.00 -7.66 -12.73
N ILE A 94 -4.03 -6.90 -13.06
CA ILE A 94 -5.27 -7.45 -13.66
C ILE A 94 -4.95 -8.17 -14.97
N GLN A 95 -4.15 -7.56 -15.82
CA GLN A 95 -3.82 -8.11 -17.13
C GLN A 95 -2.97 -9.38 -17.03
N LYS A 96 -1.97 -9.40 -16.16
CA LYS A 96 -1.09 -10.56 -15.99
C LYS A 96 -1.81 -11.77 -15.42
N SER A 97 -2.88 -11.53 -14.69
CA SER A 97 -3.61 -12.59 -14.00
C SER A 97 -4.84 -13.07 -14.76
N ALA A 98 -5.12 -12.45 -15.91
CA ALA A 98 -6.28 -12.82 -16.75
C ALA A 98 -6.05 -14.12 -17.52
#